data_480565b8a22b9419a6bd7769fd5b5ef1
#
_entry.id   480565b8a22b9419a6bd7769fd5b5ef1
#
_cell.length_a   1.000
_cell.length_b   1.000
_cell.length_c   1.000
_cell.angle_alpha   90.00
_cell.angle_beta   90.00
_cell.angle_gamma   90.00
#
_symmetry.space_group_name_H-M   'P 1'
#
loop_
_entity.id
_entity.type
_entity.pdbx_description
1 polymer ?
#
loop_
_entity_poly.entity_id
_entity_poly.type
_entity_poly.pdbx_seq_one_letter_code
_entity_poly.pdbx_strand_id
1 'polypeptide(L)'
;MTGRLRAPTGRYGGKTAAERQAERRRRFLDAALQLFGDAPGYRATTVAALSEAAGLSTRQFYEEFRTLEDVLAALHLEVNDWATAAVVAAVADADHLPLAERAAAIFRAYAANVTSDPRRVRITFVEIIGVSARLEEQRLARRAHWVDLVCAEANRAVARGEAARRDYRLAATGFIGSVNGLLHDWNAGWVDATLDEVVEELVRQLLGILRPAGWEPARG
;
A
#
# COMPACT_ATOMS: atom_id res chain seq x y z
N MET A 1 -21.72 39.66 30.20
CA MET A 1 -21.03 38.57 30.91
C MET A 1 -21.32 37.27 30.18
N THR A 2 -20.42 36.87 29.30
CA THR A 2 -20.55 35.67 28.45
C THR A 2 -19.63 34.61 29.01
N GLY A 3 -20.21 33.62 29.69
CA GLY A 3 -19.53 32.46 30.22
C GLY A 3 -19.11 31.50 29.11
N ARG A 4 -17.79 31.38 28.85
CA ARG A 4 -17.23 30.32 28.02
C ARG A 4 -17.35 28.99 28.75
N LEU A 5 -18.18 28.09 28.23
CA LEU A 5 -18.21 26.68 28.63
C LEU A 5 -16.86 26.02 28.24
N ARG A 6 -16.06 25.74 29.24
CA ARG A 6 -14.80 25.00 29.13
C ARG A 6 -15.14 23.52 28.91
N ALA A 7 -14.72 22.95 27.79
CA ALA A 7 -14.83 21.50 27.55
C ALA A 7 -14.09 20.70 28.62
N PRO A 8 -14.64 19.57 29.12
CA PRO A 8 -13.99 18.81 30.20
C PRO A 8 -12.77 18.05 29.64
N THR A 9 -11.58 18.50 30.05
CA THR A 9 -10.32 17.77 29.87
C THR A 9 -10.18 16.72 30.98
N GLY A 10 -11.01 15.67 30.95
CA GLY A 10 -10.94 14.58 31.91
C GLY A 10 -9.96 13.51 31.49
N ARG A 11 -8.78 13.40 32.08
CA ARG A 11 -7.93 12.20 32.04
C ARG A 11 -8.55 11.13 32.95
N TYR A 12 -9.19 10.11 32.36
CA TYR A 12 -9.55 8.90 33.07
C TYR A 12 -8.53 7.81 32.69
N GLY A 13 -7.77 7.28 33.63
CA GLY A 13 -6.72 6.26 33.37
C GLY A 13 -5.51 6.78 32.56
N GLY A 14 -5.14 8.07 32.68
CA GLY A 14 -3.93 8.63 32.06
C GLY A 14 -4.05 9.00 30.57
N LYS A 15 -5.08 8.51 29.84
CA LYS A 15 -5.28 8.77 28.40
C LYS A 15 -6.39 9.79 28.15
N THR A 16 -6.19 10.65 27.14
CA THR A 16 -7.22 11.59 26.63
C THR A 16 -8.34 10.82 25.87
N ALA A 17 -9.45 11.50 25.59
CA ALA A 17 -10.52 10.93 24.78
C ALA A 17 -10.05 10.58 23.36
N ALA A 18 -9.21 11.43 22.76
CA ALA A 18 -8.63 11.20 21.43
C ALA A 18 -7.68 9.98 21.41
N GLU A 19 -6.84 9.82 22.43
CA GLU A 19 -5.95 8.65 22.53
C GLU A 19 -6.73 7.35 22.70
N ARG A 20 -7.81 7.36 23.48
CA ARG A 20 -8.70 6.19 23.60
C ARG A 20 -9.41 5.86 22.29
N GLN A 21 -9.84 6.86 21.55
CA GLN A 21 -10.45 6.70 20.23
C GLN A 21 -9.44 6.11 19.24
N ALA A 22 -8.24 6.65 19.16
CA ALA A 22 -7.18 6.13 18.29
C ALA A 22 -6.83 4.68 18.61
N GLU A 23 -6.76 4.32 19.92
CA GLU A 23 -6.52 2.95 20.37
C GLU A 23 -7.65 2.00 19.97
N ARG A 24 -8.94 2.38 20.15
CA ARG A 24 -10.07 1.57 19.70
C ARG A 24 -10.03 1.35 18.19
N ARG A 25 -9.82 2.44 17.43
CA ARG A 25 -9.70 2.37 15.98
C ARG A 25 -8.57 1.44 15.55
N ARG A 26 -7.41 1.51 16.21
CA ARG A 26 -6.28 0.62 15.96
C ARG A 26 -6.64 -0.84 16.19
N ARG A 27 -7.28 -1.17 17.30
CA ARG A 27 -7.73 -2.54 17.61
C ARG A 27 -8.68 -3.10 16.56
N PHE A 28 -9.61 -2.30 16.03
CA PHE A 28 -10.48 -2.71 14.92
C PHE A 28 -9.68 -2.96 13.65
N LEU A 29 -8.70 -2.13 13.31
CA LEU A 29 -7.88 -2.33 12.12
C LEU A 29 -6.96 -3.55 12.25
N ASP A 30 -6.40 -3.82 13.43
CA ASP A 30 -5.59 -5.01 13.70
C ASP A 30 -6.43 -6.29 13.57
N ALA A 31 -7.63 -6.30 14.14
CA ALA A 31 -8.57 -7.41 14.01
C ALA A 31 -9.05 -7.58 12.56
N ALA A 32 -9.27 -6.48 11.84
CA ALA A 32 -9.64 -6.51 10.44
C ALA A 32 -8.52 -7.08 9.55
N LEU A 33 -7.27 -6.72 9.82
CA LEU A 33 -6.13 -7.31 9.11
C LEU A 33 -6.09 -8.83 9.26
N GLN A 34 -6.41 -9.35 10.44
CA GLN A 34 -6.52 -10.80 10.68
C GLN A 34 -7.71 -11.39 9.93
N LEU A 35 -8.94 -10.89 10.14
CA LEU A 35 -10.15 -11.49 9.60
C LEU A 35 -10.30 -11.32 8.08
N PHE A 36 -9.86 -10.20 7.53
CA PHE A 36 -9.96 -9.95 6.09
C PHE A 36 -8.77 -10.55 5.34
N GLY A 37 -7.58 -10.53 5.96
CA GLY A 37 -6.35 -11.03 5.36
C GLY A 37 -6.17 -12.55 5.43
N ASP A 38 -6.89 -13.23 6.32
CA ASP A 38 -6.92 -14.69 6.43
C ASP A 38 -8.23 -15.24 5.84
N ALA A 39 -8.37 -16.56 5.78
CA ALA A 39 -9.66 -17.18 5.45
C ALA A 39 -10.63 -17.01 6.65
N PRO A 40 -11.92 -16.69 6.40
CA PRO A 40 -12.64 -16.69 5.14
C PRO A 40 -12.62 -15.33 4.37
N GLY A 41 -11.98 -14.28 4.88
CA GLY A 41 -11.84 -13.00 4.23
C GLY A 41 -12.94 -11.98 4.54
N TYR A 42 -12.86 -10.81 3.88
CA TYR A 42 -13.78 -9.69 4.10
C TYR A 42 -15.25 -10.05 3.91
N ARG A 43 -15.58 -10.76 2.81
CA ARG A 43 -16.98 -11.03 2.44
C ARG A 43 -17.73 -11.90 3.45
N ALA A 44 -17.02 -12.72 4.22
CA ALA A 44 -17.62 -13.61 5.24
C ALA A 44 -17.52 -13.02 6.66
N THR A 45 -16.86 -11.89 6.84
CA THR A 45 -16.74 -11.23 8.14
C THR A 45 -17.99 -10.44 8.49
N THR A 46 -18.42 -10.49 9.76
CA THR A 46 -19.52 -9.68 10.30
C THR A 46 -19.01 -8.65 11.29
N VAL A 47 -19.81 -7.60 11.55
CA VAL A 47 -19.50 -6.58 12.58
C VAL A 47 -19.35 -7.24 13.96
N ALA A 48 -20.15 -8.26 14.26
CA ALA A 48 -20.07 -9.00 15.53
C ALA A 48 -18.73 -9.73 15.65
N ALA A 49 -18.32 -10.49 14.62
CA ALA A 49 -17.04 -11.21 14.62
C ALA A 49 -15.84 -10.25 14.71
N LEU A 50 -15.89 -9.11 13.98
CA LEU A 50 -14.84 -8.10 14.05
C LEU A 50 -14.76 -7.46 15.44
N SER A 51 -15.91 -7.17 16.05
CA SER A 51 -15.96 -6.59 17.41
C SER A 51 -15.42 -7.54 18.45
N GLU A 52 -15.77 -8.83 18.37
CA GLU A 52 -15.25 -9.88 19.22
C GLU A 52 -13.73 -10.01 19.09
N ALA A 53 -13.22 -10.12 17.88
CA ALA A 53 -11.78 -10.21 17.60
C ALA A 53 -11.02 -8.99 18.10
N ALA A 54 -11.62 -7.79 18.00
CA ALA A 54 -11.05 -6.55 18.54
C ALA A 54 -11.14 -6.47 20.08
N GLY A 55 -11.90 -7.35 20.74
CA GLY A 55 -12.22 -7.27 22.18
C GLY A 55 -12.99 -5.99 22.52
N LEU A 56 -13.88 -5.56 21.63
CA LEU A 56 -14.70 -4.35 21.73
C LEU A 56 -16.17 -4.68 21.46
N SER A 57 -17.09 -3.79 21.86
CA SER A 57 -18.50 -3.95 21.59
C SER A 57 -18.89 -3.47 20.19
N THR A 58 -20.01 -3.99 19.65
CA THR A 58 -20.59 -3.51 18.40
C THR A 58 -21.01 -2.02 18.50
N ARG A 59 -21.37 -1.52 19.68
CA ARG A 59 -21.61 -0.09 19.90
C ARG A 59 -20.34 0.72 19.63
N GLN A 60 -19.19 0.27 20.17
CA GLN A 60 -17.90 0.94 19.95
C GLN A 60 -17.46 0.84 18.48
N PHE A 61 -17.85 -0.22 17.77
CA PHE A 61 -17.65 -0.29 16.32
C PHE A 61 -18.34 0.88 15.63
N TYR A 62 -19.62 1.11 15.89
CA TYR A 62 -20.40 2.19 15.25
C TYR A 62 -20.00 3.60 15.71
N GLU A 63 -19.25 3.72 16.79
CA GLU A 63 -18.60 4.98 17.18
C GLU A 63 -17.36 5.31 16.30
N GLU A 64 -16.70 4.30 15.71
CA GLU A 64 -15.47 4.45 14.92
C GLU A 64 -15.68 4.27 13.40
N PHE A 65 -16.59 3.40 13.01
CA PHE A 65 -16.90 3.03 11.62
C PHE A 65 -18.40 2.88 11.40
N ARG A 66 -18.86 3.20 10.20
CA ARG A 66 -20.28 3.03 9.84
C ARG A 66 -20.55 1.63 9.29
N THR A 67 -19.58 1.06 8.57
CA THR A 67 -19.70 -0.21 7.87
C THR A 67 -18.36 -0.98 7.88
N LEU A 68 -18.40 -2.28 7.59
CA LEU A 68 -17.18 -3.07 7.35
C LEU A 68 -16.41 -2.57 6.13
N GLU A 69 -17.11 -1.99 5.14
CA GLU A 69 -16.47 -1.37 3.99
C GLU A 69 -15.58 -0.19 4.40
N ASP A 70 -16.00 0.62 5.40
CA ASP A 70 -15.18 1.72 5.91
C ASP A 70 -13.92 1.20 6.61
N VAL A 71 -14.01 0.05 7.27
CA VAL A 71 -12.84 -0.62 7.88
C VAL A 71 -11.88 -1.10 6.79
N LEU A 72 -12.39 -1.78 5.75
CA LEU A 72 -11.57 -2.23 4.62
C LEU A 72 -10.93 -1.05 3.89
N ALA A 73 -11.68 0.03 3.66
CA ALA A 73 -11.15 1.27 3.08
C ALA A 73 -10.00 1.83 3.90
N ALA A 74 -10.18 1.94 5.22
CA ALA A 74 -9.14 2.45 6.12
C ALA A 74 -7.90 1.55 6.15
N LEU A 75 -8.09 0.24 6.22
CA LEU A 75 -6.99 -0.73 6.22
C LEU A 75 -6.21 -0.70 4.90
N HIS A 76 -6.90 -0.66 3.76
CA HIS A 76 -6.27 -0.52 2.45
C HIS A 76 -5.44 0.76 2.34
N LEU A 77 -5.94 1.90 2.84
CA LEU A 77 -5.18 3.15 2.87
C LEU A 77 -3.92 3.00 3.73
N GLU A 78 -4.06 2.45 4.93
CA GLU A 78 -2.95 2.29 5.87
C GLU A 78 -1.82 1.42 5.30
N VAL A 79 -2.15 0.28 4.67
CA VAL A 79 -1.16 -0.60 4.01
C VAL A 79 -0.43 0.14 2.90
N ASN A 80 -1.16 0.92 2.07
CA ASN A 80 -0.53 1.73 1.03
C ASN A 80 0.32 2.87 1.58
N ASP A 81 -0.08 3.51 2.68
CA ASP A 81 0.68 4.60 3.31
C ASP A 81 2.00 4.06 3.90
N TRP A 82 2.00 2.88 4.52
CA TRP A 82 3.25 2.22 4.97
C TRP A 82 4.19 1.89 3.81
N ALA A 83 3.66 1.34 2.73
CA ALA A 83 4.45 1.05 1.53
C ALA A 83 5.01 2.33 0.90
N THR A 84 4.19 3.39 0.83
CA THR A 84 4.63 4.71 0.33
C THR A 84 5.77 5.28 1.20
N ALA A 85 5.63 5.24 2.51
CA ALA A 85 6.66 5.73 3.44
C ALA A 85 7.98 4.96 3.27
N ALA A 86 7.92 3.63 3.12
CA ALA A 86 9.10 2.80 2.88
C ALA A 86 9.79 3.14 1.54
N VAL A 87 9.02 3.36 0.48
CA VAL A 87 9.54 3.76 -0.83
C VAL A 87 10.18 5.15 -0.78
N VAL A 88 9.52 6.13 -0.16
CA VAL A 88 10.05 7.49 -0.02
C VAL A 88 11.37 7.50 0.75
N ALA A 89 11.48 6.72 1.83
CA ALA A 89 12.73 6.57 2.57
C ALA A 89 13.82 5.93 1.70
N ALA A 90 13.51 4.83 1.00
CA ALA A 90 14.47 4.15 0.12
C ALA A 90 14.93 5.02 -1.04
N VAL A 91 14.05 5.87 -1.58
CA VAL A 91 14.42 6.86 -2.62
C VAL A 91 15.47 7.85 -2.10
N ALA A 92 15.30 8.34 -0.87
CA ALA A 92 16.26 9.27 -0.25
C ALA A 92 17.60 8.58 0.04
N ASP A 93 17.56 7.37 0.60
CA ASP A 93 18.77 6.62 0.98
C ASP A 93 19.58 6.16 -0.25
N ALA A 94 18.89 5.75 -1.32
CA ALA A 94 19.50 5.24 -2.55
C ALA A 94 19.87 6.33 -3.57
N ASP A 95 19.67 7.62 -3.28
CA ASP A 95 19.82 8.71 -4.24
C ASP A 95 21.23 8.78 -4.87
N HIS A 96 22.24 8.37 -4.16
CA HIS A 96 23.64 8.33 -4.59
C HIS A 96 24.00 7.13 -5.47
N LEU A 97 23.13 6.13 -5.60
CA LEU A 97 23.41 4.89 -6.33
C LEU A 97 23.14 5.05 -7.84
N PRO A 98 23.83 4.23 -8.69
CA PRO A 98 23.48 4.07 -10.09
C PRO A 98 22.02 3.63 -10.26
N LEU A 99 21.40 3.96 -11.40
CA LEU A 99 19.97 3.75 -11.67
C LEU A 99 19.51 2.30 -11.35
N ALA A 100 20.26 1.29 -11.75
CA ALA A 100 19.88 -0.11 -11.55
C ALA A 100 19.87 -0.49 -10.05
N GLU A 101 20.89 -0.07 -9.30
CA GLU A 101 20.99 -0.34 -7.87
C GLU A 101 19.94 0.44 -7.08
N ARG A 102 19.69 1.70 -7.47
CA ARG A 102 18.65 2.56 -6.89
C ARG A 102 17.27 1.98 -7.13
N ALA A 103 16.95 1.56 -8.35
CA ALA A 103 15.69 0.90 -8.67
C ALA A 103 15.49 -0.39 -7.87
N ALA A 104 16.52 -1.22 -7.75
CA ALA A 104 16.48 -2.44 -6.96
C ALA A 104 16.26 -2.17 -5.47
N ALA A 105 16.95 -1.17 -4.89
CA ALA A 105 16.79 -0.79 -3.49
C ALA A 105 15.36 -0.29 -3.19
N ILE A 106 14.82 0.59 -4.03
CA ILE A 106 13.46 1.12 -3.91
C ILE A 106 12.43 0.00 -4.00
N PHE A 107 12.61 -0.90 -4.97
CA PHE A 107 11.66 -2.00 -5.19
C PHE A 107 11.70 -3.04 -4.07
N ARG A 108 12.90 -3.37 -3.55
CA ARG A 108 13.03 -4.23 -2.37
C ARG A 108 12.37 -3.63 -1.13
N ALA A 109 12.49 -2.33 -0.91
CA ALA A 109 11.80 -1.65 0.19
C ALA A 109 10.27 -1.75 0.07
N TYR A 110 9.73 -1.54 -1.13
CA TYR A 110 8.32 -1.74 -1.42
C TYR A 110 7.89 -3.18 -1.15
N ALA A 111 8.57 -4.15 -1.78
CA ALA A 111 8.24 -5.56 -1.68
C ALA A 111 8.35 -6.05 -0.23
N ALA A 112 9.44 -5.74 0.47
CA ALA A 112 9.63 -6.11 1.87
C ALA A 112 8.51 -5.56 2.78
N ASN A 113 8.04 -4.33 2.54
CA ASN A 113 6.93 -3.76 3.30
C ASN A 113 5.61 -4.50 3.03
N VAL A 114 5.27 -4.71 1.75
CA VAL A 114 3.99 -5.32 1.35
C VAL A 114 3.96 -6.81 1.72
N THR A 115 5.07 -7.54 1.54
CA THR A 115 5.12 -9.00 1.75
C THR A 115 5.56 -9.40 3.16
N SER A 116 5.95 -8.46 4.02
CA SER A 116 6.28 -8.75 5.44
C SER A 116 5.13 -9.41 6.20
N ASP A 117 3.90 -9.21 5.72
CA ASP A 117 2.69 -9.86 6.19
C ASP A 117 1.83 -10.22 4.97
N PRO A 118 1.63 -11.52 4.64
CA PRO A 118 0.86 -11.94 3.47
C PRO A 118 -0.58 -11.44 3.48
N ARG A 119 -1.12 -11.12 4.65
CA ARG A 119 -2.45 -10.51 4.79
C ARG A 119 -2.51 -9.12 4.15
N ARG A 120 -1.43 -8.35 4.16
CA ARG A 120 -1.35 -7.04 3.48
C ARG A 120 -1.47 -7.18 1.97
N VAL A 121 -0.81 -8.18 1.39
CA VAL A 121 -0.95 -8.51 -0.04
C VAL A 121 -2.40 -8.81 -0.37
N ARG A 122 -3.06 -9.64 0.46
CA ARG A 122 -4.46 -10.00 0.26
C ARG A 122 -5.40 -8.79 0.36
N ILE A 123 -5.22 -7.90 1.35
CA ILE A 123 -6.00 -6.65 1.45
C ILE A 123 -5.84 -5.80 0.21
N THR A 124 -4.60 -5.62 -0.26
CA THR A 124 -4.28 -4.69 -1.35
C THR A 124 -4.70 -5.19 -2.72
N PHE A 125 -4.57 -6.50 -2.96
CA PHE A 125 -4.70 -7.06 -4.32
C PHE A 125 -5.87 -8.03 -4.48
N VAL A 126 -6.57 -8.41 -3.40
CA VAL A 126 -7.67 -9.38 -3.46
C VAL A 126 -8.95 -8.82 -2.85
N GLU A 127 -8.95 -8.52 -1.56
CA GLU A 127 -10.17 -8.23 -0.81
C GLU A 127 -10.83 -6.89 -1.21
N ILE A 128 -10.03 -5.91 -1.66
CA ILE A 128 -10.52 -4.60 -2.11
C ILE A 128 -11.27 -4.65 -3.44
N ILE A 129 -11.00 -5.69 -4.28
CA ILE A 129 -11.48 -5.75 -5.65
C ILE A 129 -12.97 -6.14 -5.69
N GLY A 130 -13.75 -5.37 -6.45
CA GLY A 130 -15.16 -5.69 -6.73
C GLY A 130 -16.08 -5.61 -5.51
N VAL A 131 -15.71 -4.84 -4.48
CA VAL A 131 -16.56 -4.62 -3.29
C VAL A 131 -17.59 -3.55 -3.57
N SER A 132 -17.19 -2.36 -4.00
CA SER A 132 -18.06 -1.24 -4.34
C SER A 132 -17.39 -0.26 -5.30
N ALA A 133 -18.18 0.62 -5.93
CA ALA A 133 -17.65 1.70 -6.77
C ALA A 133 -16.74 2.65 -5.99
N ARG A 134 -17.07 2.95 -4.73
CA ARG A 134 -16.25 3.79 -3.83
C ARG A 134 -14.88 3.19 -3.57
N LEU A 135 -14.81 1.89 -3.27
CA LEU A 135 -13.53 1.22 -3.04
C LEU A 135 -12.72 1.07 -4.32
N GLU A 136 -13.37 0.88 -5.45
CA GLU A 136 -12.69 0.86 -6.74
C GLU A 136 -12.08 2.23 -7.08
N GLU A 137 -12.81 3.32 -6.84
CA GLU A 137 -12.29 4.68 -6.99
C GLU A 137 -11.06 4.92 -6.09
N GLN A 138 -11.14 4.52 -4.81
CA GLN A 138 -10.02 4.60 -3.88
C GLN A 138 -8.81 3.78 -4.36
N ARG A 139 -9.02 2.56 -4.86
CA ARG A 139 -7.98 1.69 -5.40
C ARG A 139 -7.32 2.32 -6.62
N LEU A 140 -8.10 2.88 -7.54
CA LEU A 140 -7.59 3.57 -8.73
C LEU A 140 -6.82 4.84 -8.36
N ALA A 141 -7.26 5.60 -7.38
CA ALA A 141 -6.53 6.78 -6.88
C ALA A 141 -5.15 6.37 -6.30
N ARG A 142 -5.07 5.28 -5.53
CA ARG A 142 -3.78 4.76 -5.01
C ARG A 142 -2.89 4.25 -6.13
N ARG A 143 -3.45 3.58 -7.14
CA ARG A 143 -2.71 3.18 -8.33
C ARG A 143 -2.13 4.38 -9.07
N ALA A 144 -2.90 5.46 -9.24
CA ALA A 144 -2.43 6.69 -9.86
C ALA A 144 -1.27 7.31 -9.07
N HIS A 145 -1.34 7.31 -7.74
CA HIS A 145 -0.25 7.77 -6.88
C HIS A 145 1.06 6.97 -7.12
N TRP A 146 0.97 5.64 -7.23
CA TRP A 146 2.13 4.80 -7.56
C TRP A 146 2.71 5.12 -8.94
N VAL A 147 1.84 5.36 -9.93
CA VAL A 147 2.27 5.81 -11.28
C VAL A 147 3.03 7.14 -11.19
N ASP A 148 2.54 8.08 -10.39
CA ASP A 148 3.21 9.38 -10.20
C ASP A 148 4.60 9.22 -9.55
N LEU A 149 4.76 8.33 -8.58
CA LEU A 149 6.08 8.02 -7.99
C LEU A 149 7.05 7.43 -9.01
N VAL A 150 6.61 6.49 -9.85
CA VAL A 150 7.44 5.95 -10.94
C VAL A 150 7.81 7.04 -11.95
N CYS A 151 6.89 7.91 -12.33
CA CYS A 151 7.17 9.03 -13.23
C CYS A 151 8.16 10.02 -12.61
N ALA A 152 8.06 10.29 -11.31
CA ALA A 152 8.99 11.18 -10.62
C ALA A 152 10.42 10.60 -10.63
N GLU A 153 10.58 9.29 -10.39
CA GLU A 153 11.88 8.63 -10.47
C GLU A 153 12.43 8.59 -11.89
N ALA A 154 11.58 8.32 -12.90
CA ALA A 154 11.97 8.37 -14.31
C ALA A 154 12.46 9.77 -14.71
N ASN A 155 11.78 10.83 -14.27
CA ASN A 155 12.19 12.21 -14.52
C ASN A 155 13.53 12.55 -13.83
N ARG A 156 13.80 12.03 -12.64
CA ARG A 156 15.12 12.15 -11.98
C ARG A 156 16.21 11.45 -12.78
N ALA A 157 15.94 10.24 -13.28
CA ALA A 157 16.88 9.51 -14.14
C ALA A 157 17.16 10.28 -15.44
N VAL A 158 16.15 10.91 -16.06
CA VAL A 158 16.34 11.79 -17.22
C VAL A 158 17.22 12.99 -16.87
N ALA A 159 16.99 13.65 -15.74
CA ALA A 159 17.78 14.81 -15.31
C ALA A 159 19.24 14.45 -15.04
N ARG A 160 19.54 13.21 -14.68
CA ARG A 160 20.91 12.67 -14.50
C ARG A 160 21.54 12.11 -15.77
N GLY A 161 20.81 12.11 -16.90
CA GLY A 161 21.28 11.50 -18.16
C GLY A 161 21.26 9.97 -18.18
N GLU A 162 20.61 9.34 -17.18
CA GLU A 162 20.50 7.90 -17.03
C GLU A 162 19.36 7.28 -17.85
N ALA A 163 18.39 8.11 -18.31
CA ALA A 163 17.23 7.69 -19.10
C ALA A 163 16.91 8.66 -20.23
N ALA A 164 16.24 8.17 -21.27
CA ALA A 164 15.79 8.97 -22.39
C ALA A 164 14.67 9.96 -22.00
N ARG A 165 14.68 11.16 -22.57
CA ARG A 165 13.60 12.14 -22.37
C ARG A 165 12.35 11.74 -23.13
N ARG A 166 11.27 11.39 -22.42
CA ARG A 166 9.94 11.10 -22.98
C ARG A 166 8.85 11.22 -21.91
N ASP A 167 7.58 11.12 -22.30
CA ASP A 167 6.49 10.88 -21.36
C ASP A 167 6.53 9.42 -20.88
N TYR A 168 6.62 9.23 -19.56
CA TYR A 168 6.68 7.92 -18.94
C TYR A 168 5.33 7.42 -18.40
N ARG A 169 4.26 8.24 -18.44
CA ARG A 169 2.99 7.91 -17.77
C ARG A 169 2.38 6.59 -18.25
N LEU A 170 2.30 6.37 -19.57
CA LEU A 170 1.75 5.13 -20.11
C LEU A 170 2.59 3.91 -19.70
N ALA A 171 3.92 4.03 -19.80
CA ALA A 171 4.85 2.96 -19.41
C ALA A 171 4.79 2.68 -17.90
N ALA A 172 4.75 3.72 -17.06
CA ALA A 172 4.58 3.59 -15.62
C ALA A 172 3.23 2.93 -15.26
N THR A 173 2.15 3.27 -15.96
CA THR A 173 0.84 2.64 -15.77
C THR A 173 0.90 1.14 -16.08
N GLY A 174 1.56 0.74 -17.17
CA GLY A 174 1.78 -0.65 -17.51
C GLY A 174 2.63 -1.38 -16.46
N PHE A 175 3.72 -0.74 -16.02
CA PHE A 175 4.60 -1.28 -14.99
C PHE A 175 3.86 -1.53 -13.66
N ILE A 176 3.06 -0.57 -13.18
CA ILE A 176 2.24 -0.77 -11.97
C ILE A 176 1.21 -1.89 -12.18
N GLY A 177 0.72 -2.08 -13.41
CA GLY A 177 -0.10 -3.25 -13.76
C GLY A 177 0.66 -4.57 -13.59
N SER A 178 1.91 -4.63 -14.07
CA SER A 178 2.79 -5.80 -13.90
C SER A 178 3.09 -6.08 -12.43
N VAL A 179 3.40 -5.05 -11.63
CA VAL A 179 3.61 -5.19 -10.18
C VAL A 179 2.40 -5.82 -9.50
N ASN A 180 1.20 -5.28 -9.77
CA ASN A 180 -0.03 -5.76 -9.14
C ASN A 180 -0.35 -7.20 -9.55
N GLY A 181 -0.24 -7.53 -10.85
CA GLY A 181 -0.50 -8.87 -11.35
C GLY A 181 0.51 -9.89 -10.80
N LEU A 182 1.81 -9.58 -10.91
CA LEU A 182 2.85 -10.51 -10.49
C LEU A 182 2.83 -10.79 -8.98
N LEU A 183 2.65 -9.75 -8.14
CA LEU A 183 2.55 -9.94 -6.69
C LEU A 183 1.25 -10.67 -6.27
N HIS A 184 0.14 -10.43 -6.98
CA HIS A 184 -1.09 -11.18 -6.76
C HIS A 184 -0.87 -12.67 -7.06
N ASP A 185 -0.36 -13.00 -8.25
CA ASP A 185 -0.20 -14.38 -8.72
C ASP A 185 0.85 -15.14 -7.90
N TRP A 186 1.94 -14.44 -7.50
CA TRP A 186 2.94 -14.99 -6.60
C TRP A 186 2.36 -15.30 -5.22
N ASN A 187 1.61 -14.37 -4.62
CA ASN A 187 0.98 -14.59 -3.31
C ASN A 187 -0.11 -15.68 -3.36
N ALA A 188 -0.77 -15.85 -4.50
CA ALA A 188 -1.76 -16.90 -4.72
C ALA A 188 -1.12 -18.29 -4.95
N GLY A 189 0.21 -18.37 -5.07
CA GLY A 189 0.95 -19.60 -5.34
C GLY A 189 0.87 -20.05 -6.81
N TRP A 190 0.46 -19.18 -7.73
CA TRP A 190 0.41 -19.48 -9.17
C TRP A 190 1.76 -19.25 -9.86
N VAL A 191 2.62 -18.46 -9.26
CA VAL A 191 4.00 -18.24 -9.69
C VAL A 191 4.92 -18.90 -8.66
N ASP A 192 5.64 -19.94 -9.10
CA ASP A 192 6.64 -20.64 -8.29
C ASP A 192 7.99 -19.89 -8.41
N ALA A 193 8.20 -18.92 -7.56
CA ALA A 193 9.40 -18.10 -7.50
C ALA A 193 9.66 -17.61 -6.07
N THR A 194 10.90 -17.28 -5.77
CA THR A 194 11.24 -16.56 -4.55
C THR A 194 10.88 -15.08 -4.67
N LEU A 195 10.75 -14.39 -3.53
CA LEU A 195 10.52 -12.94 -3.54
C LEU A 195 11.64 -12.19 -4.26
N ASP A 196 12.89 -12.62 -4.12
CA ASP A 196 14.05 -12.00 -4.77
C ASP A 196 13.94 -12.13 -6.30
N GLU A 197 13.53 -13.28 -6.84
CA GLU A 197 13.30 -13.49 -8.28
C GLU A 197 12.18 -12.59 -8.80
N VAL A 198 11.09 -12.43 -8.04
CA VAL A 198 9.99 -11.50 -8.38
C VAL A 198 10.50 -10.06 -8.41
N VAL A 199 11.30 -9.65 -7.43
CA VAL A 199 11.89 -8.30 -7.37
C VAL A 199 12.84 -8.08 -8.55
N GLU A 200 13.72 -9.03 -8.85
CA GLU A 200 14.65 -8.94 -9.97
C GLU A 200 13.94 -8.81 -11.32
N GLU A 201 12.84 -9.55 -11.52
CA GLU A 201 12.02 -9.43 -12.72
C GLU A 201 11.41 -8.04 -12.86
N LEU A 202 10.82 -7.51 -11.79
CA LEU A 202 10.21 -6.19 -11.79
C LEU A 202 11.25 -5.07 -11.98
N VAL A 203 12.46 -5.21 -11.42
CA VAL A 203 13.59 -4.30 -11.68
C VAL A 203 14.00 -4.36 -13.15
N ARG A 204 14.10 -5.54 -13.75
CA ARG A 204 14.40 -5.71 -15.20
C ARG A 204 13.36 -4.99 -16.07
N GLN A 205 12.07 -5.14 -15.74
CA GLN A 205 10.98 -4.47 -16.46
C GLN A 205 11.10 -2.95 -16.34
N LEU A 206 11.33 -2.42 -15.13
CA LEU A 206 11.50 -1.00 -14.89
C LEU A 206 12.69 -0.42 -15.67
N LEU A 207 13.85 -1.09 -15.62
CA LEU A 207 15.03 -0.68 -16.37
C LEU A 207 14.80 -0.76 -17.88
N GLY A 208 14.05 -1.74 -18.36
CA GLY A 208 13.60 -1.84 -19.75
C GLY A 208 12.78 -0.63 -20.22
N ILE A 209 11.98 -0.07 -19.32
CA ILE A 209 11.19 1.15 -19.59
C ILE A 209 12.08 2.41 -19.60
N LEU A 210 13.09 2.48 -18.75
CA LEU A 210 13.96 3.65 -18.56
C LEU A 210 15.15 3.71 -19.53
N ARG A 211 15.23 2.85 -20.55
CA ARG A 211 16.37 2.75 -21.48
C ARG A 211 16.74 4.09 -22.10
N PRO A 212 18.07 4.37 -22.28
CA PRO A 212 18.54 5.52 -23.05
C PRO A 212 18.08 5.45 -24.51
N ALA A 213 17.94 6.62 -25.18
CA ALA A 213 17.69 6.68 -26.59
C ALA A 213 18.86 6.01 -27.35
N GLY A 214 18.56 5.05 -28.24
CA GLY A 214 19.57 4.33 -29.03
C GLY A 214 20.05 3.00 -28.47
N TRP A 215 19.44 2.50 -27.37
CA TRP A 215 19.73 1.14 -26.93
C TRP A 215 19.14 0.10 -27.90
N GLU A 216 20.00 -0.62 -28.60
CA GLU A 216 19.63 -1.85 -29.33
C GLU A 216 19.97 -3.06 -28.46
N PRO A 217 19.09 -4.10 -28.37
CA PRO A 217 19.44 -5.34 -27.70
C PRO A 217 20.65 -5.94 -28.40
N ALA A 218 21.62 -6.41 -27.62
CA ALA A 218 22.71 -7.21 -28.20
C ALA A 218 22.10 -8.35 -29.00
N ARG A 219 22.41 -8.43 -30.31
CA ARG A 219 22.01 -9.57 -31.15
C ARG A 219 22.83 -10.75 -30.64
N GLY A 220 22.15 -11.67 -29.93
CA GLY A 220 22.73 -12.97 -29.56
C GLY A 220 22.82 -13.90 -30.77
#